data_659825de2c7419ef79fe2fd066eee1b1
#
_entry.id   659825de2c7419ef79fe2fd066eee1b1
#
_cell.length_a   1.000
_cell.length_b   1.000
_cell.length_c   1.000
_cell.angle_alpha   90.00
_cell.angle_beta   90.00
_cell.angle_gamma   90.00
#
_symmetry.space_group_name_H-M   'P 1'
#
loop_
_entity.id
_entity.type
_entity.pdbx_description
1 polymer ?
#
loop_
_entity_poly.entity_id
_entity_poly.type
_entity_poly.pdbx_seq_one_letter_code
_entity_poly.pdbx_strand_id
1 'polypeptide(L)'
;FDGRVRGGLMWNGALRTGRWSGKIIQPQNFKRPSIKDTHLAYEMIKRGHPIEDFTDLWDNGLPEIIASCVRHFIELPGKMMLDADFANIEARITPWLCGQEDMLDEFRLHSRMKEEKGEKAAYEYDPYVVMAAAIFGVKGKDVTKDQRFVGKVATLGAQYQIGWRKFQVMCAGYGRKLPDDICKLTIEKYREKRDKIALHWRLYNDAAKEAIRNNGKFAVPV
;
A
#
# COMPACT_ATOMS: atom_id res chain seq x y z
N PHE A 1 14.10 -27.07 22.99
CA PHE A 1 13.56 -25.93 22.24
C PHE A 1 14.71 -24.91 22.07
N ASP A 2 15.08 -24.56 20.85
CA ASP A 2 16.22 -23.67 20.60
C ASP A 2 15.81 -22.24 20.25
N GLY A 3 14.54 -21.89 20.48
CA GLY A 3 13.99 -20.56 20.23
C GLY A 3 13.87 -20.17 18.74
N ARG A 4 14.12 -21.10 17.82
CA ARG A 4 14.11 -20.81 16.37
C ARG A 4 12.81 -21.23 15.71
N VAL A 5 12.28 -20.36 14.85
CA VAL A 5 11.16 -20.69 13.97
C VAL A 5 11.71 -21.21 12.65
N ARG A 6 11.45 -22.49 12.35
CA ARG A 6 11.85 -23.14 11.10
C ARG A 6 10.62 -23.45 10.25
N GLY A 7 10.74 -23.31 8.91
CA GLY A 7 9.64 -23.58 7.99
C GLY A 7 8.45 -22.62 8.20
N GLY A 8 8.70 -21.43 8.72
CA GLY A 8 7.67 -20.43 9.01
C GLY A 8 7.05 -19.76 7.79
N LEU A 9 7.67 -19.90 6.62
CA LEU A 9 7.18 -19.30 5.37
C LEU A 9 6.87 -20.40 4.34
N MET A 10 5.80 -20.17 3.59
CA MET A 10 5.35 -21.06 2.52
C MET A 10 5.34 -20.30 1.19
N TRP A 11 6.08 -20.83 0.21
CA TRP A 11 6.07 -20.34 -1.16
C TRP A 11 4.68 -20.51 -1.77
N ASN A 12 4.20 -19.48 -2.47
CA ASN A 12 2.87 -19.47 -3.09
C ASN A 12 1.71 -19.85 -2.13
N GLY A 13 1.91 -19.64 -0.82
CA GLY A 13 0.94 -20.05 0.19
C GLY A 13 -0.35 -19.26 0.18
N ALA A 14 -0.33 -18.03 -0.35
CA ALA A 14 -1.51 -17.23 -0.62
C ALA A 14 -2.01 -17.53 -2.04
N LEU A 15 -2.66 -18.67 -2.22
CA LEU A 15 -3.07 -19.25 -3.52
C LEU A 15 -3.71 -18.25 -4.48
N ARG A 16 -4.51 -17.31 -3.98
CA ARG A 16 -5.21 -16.31 -4.81
C ARG A 16 -4.29 -15.27 -5.44
N THR A 17 -3.17 -14.98 -4.79
CA THR A 17 -2.26 -13.89 -5.20
C THR A 17 -0.85 -14.36 -5.52
N GLY A 18 -0.54 -15.64 -5.30
CA GLY A 18 0.80 -16.18 -5.49
C GLY A 18 1.86 -15.67 -4.50
N ARG A 19 1.44 -14.94 -3.45
CA ARG A 19 2.36 -14.38 -2.46
C ARG A 19 2.83 -15.43 -1.47
N TRP A 20 3.99 -15.20 -0.86
CA TRP A 20 4.42 -15.93 0.32
C TRP A 20 3.39 -15.79 1.45
N SER A 21 3.17 -16.84 2.21
CA SER A 21 2.36 -16.79 3.43
C SER A 21 3.13 -17.30 4.64
N GLY A 22 2.75 -16.84 5.82
CA GLY A 22 3.26 -17.39 7.07
C GLY A 22 2.51 -18.67 7.41
N LYS A 23 3.24 -19.68 7.88
CA LYS A 23 2.68 -20.98 8.30
C LYS A 23 2.44 -21.04 9.81
N ILE A 24 3.39 -20.54 10.59
CA ILE A 24 3.35 -20.53 12.06
C ILE A 24 3.23 -19.09 12.56
N ILE A 25 4.14 -18.25 12.09
CA ILE A 25 4.17 -16.81 12.36
C ILE A 25 4.03 -16.10 11.02
N GLN A 26 3.33 -14.98 10.99
CA GLN A 26 3.13 -14.18 9.79
C GLN A 26 3.82 -12.80 9.94
N PRO A 27 5.15 -12.70 9.80
CA PRO A 27 5.89 -11.46 10.02
C PRO A 27 5.41 -10.30 9.13
N GLN A 28 4.94 -10.62 7.91
CA GLN A 28 4.37 -9.66 6.96
C GLN A 28 3.11 -8.95 7.48
N ASN A 29 2.43 -9.56 8.45
CA ASN A 29 1.20 -9.04 9.05
C ASN A 29 1.43 -8.35 10.42
N PHE A 30 2.68 -8.28 10.88
CA PHE A 30 2.97 -7.58 12.13
C PHE A 30 2.54 -6.11 12.02
N LYS A 31 1.77 -5.66 13.00
CA LYS A 31 1.27 -4.30 13.09
C LYS A 31 2.45 -3.30 13.00
N ARG A 32 2.24 -2.20 12.30
CA ARG A 32 3.20 -1.09 12.38
C ARG A 32 3.17 -0.50 13.77
N PRO A 33 4.33 -0.11 14.32
CA PRO A 33 4.38 0.54 15.62
C PRO A 33 3.47 1.76 15.66
N SER A 34 2.68 1.89 16.72
CA SER A 34 1.83 3.05 17.01
C SER A 34 2.38 3.93 18.14
N ILE A 35 3.39 3.43 18.84
CA ILE A 35 4.10 4.18 19.88
C ILE A 35 5.44 4.69 19.34
N LYS A 36 5.92 5.79 19.90
CA LYS A 36 7.31 6.24 19.76
C LYS A 36 8.19 5.41 20.68
N ASP A 37 9.45 5.26 20.33
CA ASP A 37 10.44 4.62 21.17
C ASP A 37 10.16 3.14 21.51
N THR A 38 9.85 2.37 20.49
CA THR A 38 9.58 0.93 20.61
C THR A 38 10.73 0.13 21.21
N HIS A 39 11.97 0.63 21.09
CA HIS A 39 13.13 -0.01 21.68
C HIS A 39 13.12 0.11 23.20
N LEU A 40 12.76 1.27 23.74
CA LEU A 40 12.61 1.46 25.19
C LEU A 40 11.55 0.51 25.74
N ALA A 41 10.37 0.46 25.10
CA ALA A 41 9.30 -0.42 25.53
C ALA A 41 9.72 -1.90 25.48
N TYR A 42 10.46 -2.32 24.44
CA TYR A 42 11.02 -3.68 24.36
C TYR A 42 11.98 -3.99 25.51
N GLU A 43 12.91 -3.10 25.82
CA GLU A 43 13.86 -3.28 26.93
C GLU A 43 13.15 -3.33 28.29
N MET A 44 12.11 -2.53 28.48
CA MET A 44 11.28 -2.58 29.69
C MET A 44 10.57 -3.94 29.84
N ILE A 45 9.98 -4.46 28.76
CA ILE A 45 9.37 -5.80 28.72
C ILE A 45 10.42 -6.86 29.09
N LYS A 46 11.60 -6.79 28.50
CA LYS A 46 12.68 -7.77 28.71
C LYS A 46 13.18 -7.76 30.16
N ARG A 47 13.17 -6.61 30.83
CA ARG A 47 13.57 -6.44 32.24
C ARG A 47 12.44 -6.72 33.21
N GLY A 48 11.20 -6.99 32.75
CA GLY A 48 10.06 -7.32 33.59
C GLY A 48 9.52 -6.12 34.39
N HIS A 49 9.52 -4.93 33.78
CA HIS A 49 8.92 -3.75 34.42
C HIS A 49 7.42 -3.95 34.68
N PRO A 50 6.87 -3.38 35.78
CA PRO A 50 5.46 -3.42 36.07
C PRO A 50 4.63 -2.69 35.00
N ILE A 51 3.35 -3.02 34.92
CA ILE A 51 2.45 -2.49 33.85
C ILE A 51 2.29 -0.97 33.97
N GLU A 52 2.30 -0.46 35.19
CA GLU A 52 2.15 0.94 35.52
C GLU A 52 3.20 1.80 34.80
N ASP A 53 4.46 1.33 34.76
CA ASP A 53 5.55 2.04 34.08
C ASP A 53 5.27 2.28 32.58
N PHE A 54 4.54 1.36 31.93
CA PHE A 54 4.16 1.51 30.52
C PHE A 54 3.03 2.50 30.33
N THR A 55 2.05 2.51 31.22
CA THR A 55 0.92 3.45 31.12
C THR A 55 1.30 4.87 31.48
N ASP A 56 2.36 5.07 32.25
CA ASP A 56 2.91 6.38 32.59
C ASP A 56 3.68 7.00 31.39
N LEU A 57 4.25 6.17 30.52
CA LEU A 57 5.06 6.62 29.38
C LEU A 57 4.27 6.75 28.08
N TRP A 58 3.20 5.96 27.91
CA TRP A 58 2.40 5.94 26.70
C TRP A 58 0.90 5.92 27.01
N ASP A 59 0.15 6.80 26.35
CA ASP A 59 -1.33 6.84 26.41
C ASP A 59 -1.99 5.64 25.73
N ASN A 60 -1.21 4.77 25.09
CA ASN A 60 -1.68 3.59 24.40
C ASN A 60 -1.97 2.46 25.39
N GLY A 61 -3.00 1.64 25.10
CA GLY A 61 -3.26 0.44 25.90
C GLY A 61 -2.12 -0.58 25.80
N LEU A 62 -1.87 -1.33 26.87
CA LEU A 62 -0.79 -2.33 26.95
C LEU A 62 -0.73 -3.30 25.76
N PRO A 63 -1.86 -3.85 25.24
CA PRO A 63 -1.83 -4.70 24.04
C PRO A 63 -1.26 -4.00 22.80
N GLU A 64 -1.47 -2.69 22.70
CA GLU A 64 -0.98 -1.89 21.58
C GLU A 64 0.51 -1.60 21.71
N ILE A 65 0.99 -1.35 22.92
CA ILE A 65 2.41 -1.19 23.23
C ILE A 65 3.16 -2.48 22.89
N ILE A 66 2.69 -3.63 23.38
CA ILE A 66 3.28 -4.95 23.09
C ILE A 66 3.29 -5.23 21.57
N ALA A 67 2.16 -4.99 20.89
CA ALA A 67 2.06 -5.19 19.44
C ALA A 67 3.05 -4.31 18.66
N SER A 68 3.37 -3.12 19.16
CA SER A 68 4.37 -2.23 18.57
C SER A 68 5.81 -2.76 18.72
N CYS A 69 6.07 -3.57 19.73
CA CYS A 69 7.40 -4.14 20.03
C CYS A 69 7.66 -5.50 19.36
N VAL A 70 6.65 -6.16 18.78
CA VAL A 70 6.76 -7.55 18.29
C VAL A 70 7.95 -7.75 17.33
N ARG A 71 8.31 -6.75 16.54
CA ARG A 71 9.44 -6.85 15.60
C ARG A 71 10.80 -6.93 16.29
N HIS A 72 10.94 -6.37 17.50
CA HIS A 72 12.16 -6.41 18.28
C HIS A 72 12.44 -7.81 18.86
N PHE A 73 11.41 -8.67 18.98
CA PHE A 73 11.59 -10.06 19.44
C PHE A 73 12.21 -10.98 18.38
N ILE A 74 12.39 -10.50 17.13
CA ILE A 74 13.09 -11.25 16.08
C ILE A 74 14.56 -10.90 16.17
N GLU A 75 15.33 -11.77 16.80
CA GLU A 75 16.77 -11.60 16.96
C GLU A 75 17.53 -12.52 15.99
N LEU A 76 18.61 -11.98 15.43
CA LEU A 76 19.55 -12.70 14.56
C LEU A 76 20.96 -12.54 15.12
N PRO A 77 21.35 -13.32 16.12
CA PRO A 77 22.65 -13.17 16.78
C PRO A 77 23.82 -13.22 15.78
N GLY A 78 24.65 -12.18 15.79
CA GLY A 78 25.85 -12.08 14.93
C GLY A 78 25.55 -11.87 13.45
N LYS A 79 24.31 -11.48 13.05
CA LYS A 79 23.93 -11.20 11.66
C LYS A 79 23.20 -9.87 11.55
N MET A 80 23.22 -9.31 10.35
CA MET A 80 22.45 -8.12 9.99
C MET A 80 21.19 -8.56 9.23
N MET A 81 20.06 -7.95 9.54
CA MET A 81 18.83 -8.10 8.76
C MET A 81 18.78 -6.99 7.70
N LEU A 82 18.59 -7.39 6.46
CA LEU A 82 18.31 -6.46 5.36
C LEU A 82 16.80 -6.51 5.07
N ASP A 83 16.17 -5.34 5.08
CA ASP A 83 14.77 -5.15 4.66
C ASP A 83 14.76 -4.32 3.37
N ALA A 84 14.19 -4.88 2.32
CA ALA A 84 14.08 -4.22 1.04
C ALA A 84 12.71 -4.53 0.41
N ASP A 85 12.03 -3.48 -0.04
CA ASP A 85 10.73 -3.60 -0.71
C ASP A 85 10.69 -2.73 -1.97
N PHE A 86 9.96 -3.20 -2.98
CA PHE A 86 9.77 -2.43 -4.20
C PHE A 86 8.78 -1.28 -3.97
N ALA A 87 9.23 -0.06 -4.18
CA ALA A 87 8.36 1.10 -4.05
C ALA A 87 7.24 1.09 -5.10
N ASN A 88 6.00 1.03 -4.62
CA ASN A 88 4.79 1.12 -5.46
C ASN A 88 4.71 0.09 -6.60
N ILE A 89 5.17 -1.13 -6.39
CA ILE A 89 5.33 -2.14 -7.44
C ILE A 89 4.03 -2.38 -8.23
N GLU A 90 2.89 -2.49 -7.55
CA GLU A 90 1.61 -2.73 -8.21
C GLU A 90 1.19 -1.53 -9.09
N ALA A 91 1.42 -0.30 -8.61
CA ALA A 91 1.15 0.92 -9.36
C ALA A 91 2.14 1.18 -10.50
N ARG A 92 3.18 0.36 -10.66
CA ARG A 92 4.12 0.38 -11.78
C ARG A 92 3.85 -0.76 -12.77
N ILE A 93 3.54 -1.95 -12.28
CA ILE A 93 3.28 -3.12 -13.14
C ILE A 93 1.94 -2.98 -13.87
N THR A 94 0.88 -2.51 -13.20
CA THR A 94 -0.42 -2.34 -13.84
C THR A 94 -0.36 -1.41 -15.05
N PRO A 95 0.16 -0.17 -14.97
CA PRO A 95 0.28 0.68 -16.15
C PRO A 95 1.22 0.10 -17.22
N TRP A 96 2.28 -0.61 -16.84
CA TRP A 96 3.16 -1.28 -17.77
C TRP A 96 2.42 -2.35 -18.60
N LEU A 97 1.64 -3.21 -17.93
CA LEU A 97 0.81 -4.23 -18.59
C LEU A 97 -0.27 -3.62 -19.50
N CYS A 98 -0.79 -2.45 -19.13
CA CYS A 98 -1.86 -1.78 -19.88
C CYS A 98 -1.33 -0.78 -20.93
N GLY A 99 -0.02 -0.57 -21.02
CA GLY A 99 0.57 0.45 -21.88
C GLY A 99 0.23 1.90 -21.47
N GLN A 100 -0.04 2.15 -20.17
CA GLN A 100 -0.33 3.49 -19.63
C GLN A 100 0.99 4.24 -19.36
N GLU A 101 1.69 4.63 -20.42
CA GLU A 101 3.05 5.20 -20.35
C GLU A 101 3.12 6.52 -19.56
N ASP A 102 2.11 7.38 -19.65
CA ASP A 102 2.06 8.64 -18.92
C ASP A 102 2.17 8.43 -17.40
N MET A 103 1.57 7.36 -16.87
CA MET A 103 1.70 7.00 -15.45
C MET A 103 3.10 6.50 -15.11
N LEU A 104 3.73 5.74 -16.00
CA LEU A 104 5.11 5.31 -15.81
C LEU A 104 6.08 6.48 -15.84
N ASP A 105 5.85 7.45 -16.74
CA ASP A 105 6.65 8.67 -16.82
C ASP A 105 6.50 9.57 -15.59
N GLU A 106 5.31 9.63 -14.98
CA GLU A 106 5.13 10.29 -13.68
C GLU A 106 6.07 9.67 -12.61
N PHE A 107 6.15 8.34 -12.53
CA PHE A 107 7.06 7.67 -11.59
C PHE A 107 8.54 7.89 -11.91
N ARG A 108 8.91 7.87 -13.21
CA ARG A 108 10.29 8.13 -13.67
C ARG A 108 10.70 9.56 -13.33
N LEU A 109 9.82 10.52 -13.63
CA LEU A 109 10.06 11.94 -13.35
C LEU A 109 10.18 12.22 -11.85
N HIS A 110 9.28 11.66 -11.03
CA HIS A 110 9.35 11.78 -9.57
C HIS A 110 10.68 11.25 -9.02
N SER A 111 11.12 10.06 -9.46
CA SER A 111 12.39 9.47 -9.04
C SER A 111 13.57 10.37 -9.40
N ARG A 112 13.62 10.87 -10.64
CA ARG A 112 14.65 11.79 -11.11
C ARG A 112 14.68 13.10 -10.31
N MET A 113 13.52 13.72 -10.10
CA MET A 113 13.45 14.96 -9.31
C MET A 113 13.88 14.76 -7.86
N LYS A 114 13.59 13.60 -7.29
CA LYS A 114 14.03 13.25 -5.93
C LYS A 114 15.55 13.11 -5.83
N GLU A 115 16.16 12.49 -6.82
CA GLU A 115 17.63 12.32 -6.89
C GLU A 115 18.35 13.66 -7.14
N GLU A 116 17.85 14.46 -8.10
CA GLU A 116 18.51 15.70 -8.52
C GLU A 116 18.27 16.86 -7.54
N LYS A 117 17.08 17.00 -6.97
CA LYS A 117 16.64 18.20 -6.23
C LYS A 117 16.14 17.92 -4.81
N GLY A 118 16.09 16.66 -4.41
CA GLY A 118 15.62 16.22 -3.11
C GLY A 118 14.09 16.12 -2.97
N GLU A 119 13.65 15.58 -1.84
CA GLU A 119 12.24 15.23 -1.60
C GLU A 119 11.25 16.41 -1.68
N LYS A 120 11.66 17.60 -1.19
CA LYS A 120 10.80 18.78 -1.22
C LYS A 120 10.45 19.23 -2.64
N ALA A 121 11.45 19.27 -3.51
CA ALA A 121 11.29 19.67 -4.90
C ALA A 121 10.58 18.59 -5.74
N ALA A 122 10.72 17.32 -5.34
CA ALA A 122 10.05 16.20 -5.99
C ALA A 122 8.56 16.08 -5.64
N TYR A 123 8.08 16.78 -4.61
CA TYR A 123 6.71 16.61 -4.10
C TYR A 123 5.63 16.82 -5.15
N GLU A 124 5.71 17.86 -5.96
CA GLU A 124 4.71 18.16 -7.00
C GLU A 124 4.67 17.10 -8.12
N TYR A 125 5.75 16.34 -8.30
CA TYR A 125 5.89 15.26 -9.28
C TYR A 125 5.51 13.89 -8.72
N ASP A 126 5.22 13.77 -7.40
CA ASP A 126 4.75 12.53 -6.80
C ASP A 126 3.47 12.07 -7.50
N PRO A 127 3.40 10.86 -8.07
CA PRO A 127 2.22 10.34 -8.77
C PRO A 127 0.92 10.44 -7.96
N TYR A 128 1.03 10.40 -6.63
CA TYR A 128 -0.13 10.63 -5.75
C TYR A 128 -0.58 12.08 -5.73
N VAL A 129 0.36 13.01 -5.80
CA VAL A 129 0.08 14.45 -5.91
C VAL A 129 -0.49 14.76 -7.30
N VAL A 130 0.09 14.19 -8.34
CA VAL A 130 -0.40 14.35 -9.72
C VAL A 130 -1.83 13.82 -9.86
N MET A 131 -2.15 12.69 -9.25
CA MET A 131 -3.52 12.17 -9.23
C MET A 131 -4.46 13.07 -8.43
N ALA A 132 -4.05 13.54 -7.25
CA ALA A 132 -4.82 14.46 -6.43
C ALA A 132 -5.08 15.78 -7.17
N ALA A 133 -4.08 16.34 -7.83
CA ALA A 133 -4.20 17.55 -8.64
C ALA A 133 -5.28 17.40 -9.74
N ALA A 134 -5.31 16.25 -10.40
CA ALA A 134 -6.32 15.92 -11.39
C ALA A 134 -7.74 15.77 -10.80
N ILE A 135 -7.86 15.18 -9.60
CA ILE A 135 -9.15 14.99 -8.91
C ILE A 135 -9.71 16.35 -8.47
N PHE A 136 -8.90 17.18 -7.86
CA PHE A 136 -9.36 18.44 -7.21
C PHE A 136 -9.22 19.68 -8.11
N GLY A 137 -8.66 19.55 -9.31
CA GLY A 137 -8.48 20.68 -10.23
C GLY A 137 -7.49 21.74 -9.73
N VAL A 138 -6.46 21.34 -8.98
CA VAL A 138 -5.45 22.24 -8.40
C VAL A 138 -4.07 21.95 -8.97
N LYS A 139 -3.12 22.88 -8.81
CA LYS A 139 -1.72 22.63 -9.21
C LYS A 139 -1.05 21.71 -8.19
N GLY A 140 -0.09 20.89 -8.63
CA GLY A 140 0.60 19.93 -7.77
C GLY A 140 1.21 20.54 -6.49
N LYS A 141 1.81 21.73 -6.61
CA LYS A 141 2.37 22.47 -5.46
C LYS A 141 1.32 22.90 -4.41
N ASP A 142 0.06 23.03 -4.82
CA ASP A 142 -1.05 23.51 -3.98
C ASP A 142 -1.85 22.33 -3.38
N VAL A 143 -1.48 21.09 -3.70
CA VAL A 143 -2.12 19.88 -3.18
C VAL A 143 -1.84 19.73 -1.68
N THR A 144 -2.90 19.67 -0.88
CA THR A 144 -2.81 19.46 0.57
C THR A 144 -2.48 18.00 0.91
N LYS A 145 -2.06 17.74 2.16
CA LYS A 145 -1.81 16.38 2.66
C LYS A 145 -3.05 15.48 2.56
N ASP A 146 -4.24 16.03 2.82
CA ASP A 146 -5.50 15.31 2.76
C ASP A 146 -5.90 15.00 1.30
N GLN A 147 -5.70 15.93 0.39
CA GLN A 147 -5.90 15.68 -1.04
C GLN A 147 -4.90 14.65 -1.57
N ARG A 148 -3.62 14.74 -1.19
CA ARG A 148 -2.62 13.73 -1.54
C ARG A 148 -2.98 12.34 -1.03
N PHE A 149 -3.57 12.25 0.17
CA PHE A 149 -4.09 10.97 0.69
C PHE A 149 -5.16 10.38 -0.25
N VAL A 150 -6.11 11.19 -0.71
CA VAL A 150 -7.13 10.75 -1.69
C VAL A 150 -6.47 10.26 -2.98
N GLY A 151 -5.52 11.02 -3.53
CA GLY A 151 -4.75 10.64 -4.71
C GLY A 151 -3.98 9.33 -4.52
N LYS A 152 -3.38 9.11 -3.34
CA LYS A 152 -2.70 7.86 -2.99
C LYS A 152 -3.65 6.67 -2.98
N VAL A 153 -4.79 6.78 -2.29
CA VAL A 153 -5.77 5.68 -2.21
C VAL A 153 -6.39 5.42 -3.57
N ALA A 154 -6.62 6.46 -4.39
CA ALA A 154 -7.08 6.32 -5.76
C ALA A 154 -6.07 5.55 -6.62
N THR A 155 -4.80 5.96 -6.62
CA THR A 155 -3.73 5.33 -7.40
C THR A 155 -3.55 3.86 -7.05
N LEU A 156 -3.57 3.51 -5.75
CA LEU A 156 -3.33 2.14 -5.28
C LEU A 156 -4.59 1.27 -5.33
N GLY A 157 -5.78 1.85 -5.12
CA GLY A 157 -7.02 1.09 -5.00
C GLY A 157 -7.83 1.03 -6.28
N ALA A 158 -7.95 2.14 -7.02
CA ALA A 158 -8.83 2.19 -8.18
C ALA A 158 -8.31 1.35 -9.35
N GLN A 159 -7.00 1.05 -9.43
CA GLN A 159 -6.44 0.14 -10.43
C GLN A 159 -7.08 -1.27 -10.42
N TYR A 160 -7.71 -1.68 -9.31
CA TYR A 160 -8.44 -2.94 -9.16
C TYR A 160 -9.92 -2.84 -9.54
N GLN A 161 -10.30 -1.89 -10.36
CA GLN A 161 -11.67 -1.69 -10.85
C GLN A 161 -12.71 -1.46 -9.74
N ILE A 162 -12.31 -0.90 -8.61
CA ILE A 162 -13.26 -0.62 -7.53
C ILE A 162 -14.24 0.50 -7.91
N GLY A 163 -15.48 0.41 -7.42
CA GLY A 163 -16.45 1.49 -7.47
C GLY A 163 -16.27 2.48 -6.31
N TRP A 164 -16.95 3.63 -6.42
CA TRP A 164 -16.84 4.72 -5.44
C TRP A 164 -17.24 4.30 -4.01
N ARG A 165 -18.21 3.41 -3.82
CA ARG A 165 -18.62 2.91 -2.50
C ARG A 165 -17.48 2.11 -1.84
N LYS A 166 -16.82 1.23 -2.58
CA LYS A 166 -15.68 0.47 -2.06
C LYS A 166 -14.47 1.36 -1.80
N PHE A 167 -14.27 2.38 -2.63
CA PHE A 167 -13.27 3.42 -2.40
C PHE A 167 -13.53 4.17 -1.09
N GLN A 168 -14.77 4.57 -0.81
CA GLN A 168 -15.17 5.21 0.43
C GLN A 168 -14.88 4.33 1.66
N VAL A 169 -15.21 3.04 1.60
CA VAL A 169 -14.90 2.07 2.65
C VAL A 169 -13.40 1.94 2.87
N MET A 170 -12.61 1.92 1.80
CA MET A 170 -11.13 1.90 1.90
C MET A 170 -10.61 3.13 2.62
N CYS A 171 -11.09 4.32 2.27
CA CYS A 171 -10.70 5.56 2.94
C CYS A 171 -11.10 5.56 4.43
N ALA A 172 -12.29 5.06 4.75
CA ALA A 172 -12.76 4.91 6.13
C ALA A 172 -11.87 3.95 6.94
N GLY A 173 -11.38 2.87 6.32
CA GLY A 173 -10.40 1.95 6.92
C GLY A 173 -9.06 2.61 7.29
N TYR A 174 -8.72 3.72 6.65
CA TYR A 174 -7.59 4.59 7.01
C TYR A 174 -7.97 5.74 7.97
N GLY A 175 -9.17 5.70 8.56
CA GLY A 175 -9.67 6.73 9.47
C GLY A 175 -10.16 8.02 8.77
N ARG A 176 -10.40 7.99 7.45
CA ARG A 176 -10.83 9.15 6.66
C ARG A 176 -12.21 8.93 6.06
N LYS A 177 -13.20 9.63 6.60
CA LYS A 177 -14.57 9.63 6.04
C LYS A 177 -14.66 10.69 4.95
N LEU A 178 -14.91 10.25 3.71
CA LEU A 178 -15.08 11.14 2.56
C LEU A 178 -16.55 11.21 2.15
N PRO A 179 -17.02 12.39 1.70
CA PRO A 179 -18.35 12.55 1.10
C PRO A 179 -18.51 11.73 -0.19
N ASP A 180 -19.75 11.40 -0.51
CA ASP A 180 -20.10 10.58 -1.68
C ASP A 180 -19.69 11.23 -3.01
N ASP A 181 -19.87 12.53 -3.12
CA ASP A 181 -19.51 13.33 -4.31
C ASP A 181 -18.00 13.27 -4.58
N ILE A 182 -17.18 13.44 -3.54
CA ILE A 182 -15.72 13.31 -3.65
C ILE A 182 -15.32 11.88 -4.07
N CYS A 183 -15.96 10.87 -3.51
CA CYS A 183 -15.67 9.48 -3.88
C CYS A 183 -16.05 9.18 -5.34
N LYS A 184 -17.19 9.68 -5.81
CA LYS A 184 -17.64 9.55 -7.20
C LYS A 184 -16.68 10.27 -8.14
N LEU A 185 -16.38 11.54 -7.87
CA LEU A 185 -15.44 12.36 -8.63
C LEU A 185 -14.07 11.69 -8.72
N THR A 186 -13.56 11.15 -7.61
CA THR A 186 -12.27 10.45 -7.57
C THR A 186 -12.21 9.28 -8.54
N ILE A 187 -13.23 8.42 -8.53
CA ILE A 187 -13.26 7.24 -9.42
C ILE A 187 -13.44 7.66 -10.88
N GLU A 188 -14.24 8.67 -11.14
CA GLU A 188 -14.43 9.23 -12.48
C GLU A 188 -13.12 9.80 -13.02
N LYS A 189 -12.46 10.68 -12.28
CA LYS A 189 -11.17 11.28 -12.67
C LYS A 189 -10.05 10.27 -12.79
N TYR A 190 -10.03 9.23 -11.95
CA TYR A 190 -9.09 8.14 -12.12
C TYR A 190 -9.29 7.44 -13.47
N ARG A 191 -10.52 7.06 -13.81
CA ARG A 191 -10.83 6.36 -15.07
C ARG A 191 -10.59 7.21 -16.31
N GLU A 192 -10.82 8.51 -16.19
CA GLU A 192 -10.52 9.48 -17.25
C GLU A 192 -9.00 9.61 -17.47
N LYS A 193 -8.23 9.80 -16.39
CA LYS A 193 -6.78 9.96 -16.47
C LYS A 193 -6.03 8.66 -16.77
N ARG A 194 -6.59 7.51 -16.42
CA ARG A 194 -6.00 6.17 -16.63
C ARG A 194 -6.89 5.34 -17.56
N ASP A 195 -7.15 5.91 -18.71
CA ASP A 195 -8.08 5.38 -19.70
C ASP A 195 -7.68 4.00 -20.24
N LYS A 196 -6.38 3.74 -20.44
CA LYS A 196 -5.87 2.44 -20.90
C LYS A 196 -6.04 1.35 -19.82
N ILE A 197 -5.85 1.68 -18.55
CA ILE A 197 -6.16 0.75 -17.45
C ILE A 197 -7.65 0.44 -17.43
N ALA A 198 -8.50 1.48 -17.56
CA ALA A 198 -9.95 1.30 -17.60
C ALA A 198 -10.42 0.53 -18.85
N LEU A 199 -9.74 0.67 -19.99
CA LEU A 199 -9.98 -0.13 -21.18
C LEU A 199 -9.61 -1.60 -20.96
N HIS A 200 -8.47 -1.88 -20.35
CA HIS A 200 -8.03 -3.24 -20.04
C HIS A 200 -9.04 -4.02 -19.17
N TRP A 201 -9.67 -3.37 -18.19
CA TRP A 201 -10.71 -4.05 -17.41
C TRP A 201 -11.87 -4.54 -18.27
N ARG A 202 -12.27 -3.76 -19.28
CA ARG A 202 -13.31 -4.16 -20.23
C ARG A 202 -12.88 -5.32 -21.09
N LEU A 203 -11.67 -5.23 -21.65
CA LEU A 203 -11.10 -6.29 -22.48
C LEU A 203 -10.98 -7.63 -21.72
N TYR A 204 -10.50 -7.62 -20.49
CA TYR A 204 -10.44 -8.83 -19.66
C TYR A 204 -11.82 -9.40 -19.37
N ASN A 205 -12.78 -8.55 -19.02
CA ASN A 205 -14.13 -8.99 -18.72
C ASN A 205 -14.83 -9.59 -19.96
N ASP A 206 -14.65 -9.00 -21.12
CA ASP A 206 -15.25 -9.47 -22.36
C ASP A 206 -14.58 -10.76 -22.85
N ALA A 207 -13.25 -10.85 -22.79
CA ALA A 207 -12.51 -12.06 -23.09
C ALA A 207 -12.92 -13.23 -22.18
N ALA A 208 -13.08 -12.97 -20.88
CA ALA A 208 -13.55 -14.00 -19.95
C ALA A 208 -14.97 -14.48 -20.27
N LYS A 209 -15.90 -13.57 -20.60
CA LYS A 209 -17.26 -13.93 -21.03
C LYS A 209 -17.26 -14.76 -22.31
N GLU A 210 -16.42 -14.39 -23.26
CA GLU A 210 -16.28 -15.12 -24.53
C GLU A 210 -15.72 -16.53 -24.31
N ALA A 211 -14.68 -16.68 -23.48
CA ALA A 211 -14.15 -17.98 -23.11
C ALA A 211 -15.18 -18.90 -22.46
N ILE A 212 -16.03 -18.37 -21.59
CA ILE A 212 -17.10 -19.12 -20.94
C ILE A 212 -18.16 -19.56 -21.98
N ARG A 213 -18.56 -18.66 -22.88
CA ARG A 213 -19.58 -18.95 -23.90
C ARG A 213 -19.12 -20.00 -24.91
N ASN A 214 -17.86 -19.94 -25.29
CA ASN A 214 -17.30 -20.78 -26.36
C ASN A 214 -16.55 -22.01 -25.81
N ASN A 215 -16.59 -22.27 -24.52
CA ASN A 215 -15.85 -23.33 -23.82
C ASN A 215 -14.37 -23.38 -24.24
N GLY A 216 -13.78 -22.23 -24.45
CA GLY A 216 -12.46 -22.03 -25.04
C GLY A 216 -11.46 -21.36 -24.10
N LYS A 217 -10.24 -21.24 -24.59
CA LYS A 217 -9.20 -20.41 -23.99
C LYS A 217 -9.40 -18.96 -24.44
N PHE A 218 -9.07 -18.00 -23.59
CA PHE A 218 -9.06 -16.60 -23.98
C PHE A 218 -7.62 -16.07 -23.99
N ALA A 219 -7.34 -15.19 -24.95
CA ALA A 219 -6.14 -14.37 -24.97
C ALA A 219 -6.56 -12.92 -24.72
N VAL A 220 -5.88 -12.25 -23.83
CA VAL A 220 -6.04 -10.81 -23.66
C VAL A 220 -4.94 -10.12 -24.46
N PRO A 221 -5.27 -9.15 -25.31
CA PRO A 221 -4.25 -8.35 -25.98
C PRO A 221 -3.36 -7.66 -24.94
N VAL A 222 -2.07 -7.83 -25.06
CA VAL A 222 -1.05 -7.16 -24.27
C VAL A 222 -0.72 -5.84 -24.95
#